data_844ea798afadcc57760da58e805d1776
#
_entry.id   844ea798afadcc57760da58e805d1776
#
_cell.length_a   1.000
_cell.length_b   1.000
_cell.length_c   1.000
_cell.angle_alpha   90.00
_cell.angle_beta   90.00
_cell.angle_gamma   90.00
#
_symmetry.space_group_name_H-M   'P 1'
#
loop_
_entity.id
_entity.type
_entity.pdbx_description
1 polymer ?
#
loop_
_entity_poly.entity_id
_entity_poly.type
_entity_poly.pdbx_seq_one_letter_code
_entity_poly.pdbx_strand_id
1 'polypeptide(L)'
;ATNEKGTGYSNILTFKTEQKQVATLTKPEASKIEVTSATLSSTITVPSGVEVTEKGICYSIFSTKPATDGQHTVDSSQGNAISVNLKDLNEGATYYATAYATTRDGTFYSEATQFTLGRTYEPTVAISEVTGVGETEATVNATIKTDGGRDITEKGICWSSPSSTPTLENDAFMKAEGTGNNFSLKLTSLTKGQK
;
A
#
# COMPACT_ATOMS: atom_id res chain seq x y z
N ALA A 1 64.18 9.06 -22.21
CA ALA A 1 64.66 10.35 -22.66
C ALA A 1 65.51 10.15 -23.91
N THR A 2 65.48 11.09 -24.83
CA THR A 2 66.24 11.04 -26.12
C THR A 2 67.15 12.24 -26.20
N ASN A 3 68.34 12.03 -26.70
CA ASN A 3 69.29 13.09 -27.10
C ASN A 3 69.98 12.70 -28.44
N GLU A 4 70.95 13.47 -28.87
CA GLU A 4 71.70 13.26 -30.15
C GLU A 4 72.45 11.91 -30.22
N LYS A 5 72.69 11.25 -29.09
CA LYS A 5 73.38 9.95 -28.98
C LYS A 5 72.43 8.75 -28.92
N GLY A 6 71.13 9.00 -28.70
CA GLY A 6 70.13 7.91 -28.67
C GLY A 6 69.05 8.06 -27.59
N THR A 7 68.20 7.07 -27.45
CA THR A 7 67.11 7.02 -26.49
C THR A 7 67.42 6.07 -25.38
N GLY A 8 67.33 6.57 -24.13
CA GLY A 8 67.36 5.76 -22.91
C GLY A 8 65.93 5.56 -22.37
N TYR A 9 65.63 4.35 -21.94
CA TYR A 9 64.36 3.94 -21.37
C TYR A 9 64.49 3.71 -19.88
N SER A 10 63.42 3.96 -19.15
CA SER A 10 63.33 3.59 -17.72
C SER A 10 62.99 2.11 -17.55
N ASN A 11 62.99 1.66 -16.30
CA ASN A 11 62.42 0.37 -15.94
C ASN A 11 60.95 0.33 -16.31
N ILE A 12 60.45 -0.84 -16.66
CA ILE A 12 59.03 -1.09 -16.88
C ILE A 12 58.38 -1.24 -15.51
N LEU A 13 57.32 -0.41 -15.26
CA LEU A 13 56.41 -0.60 -14.12
C LEU A 13 55.11 -1.18 -14.62
N THR A 14 54.68 -2.27 -14.01
CA THR A 14 53.38 -2.87 -14.27
C THR A 14 52.40 -2.46 -13.18
N PHE A 15 51.18 -2.11 -13.57
CA PHE A 15 50.10 -1.86 -12.67
C PHE A 15 48.86 -2.60 -13.15
N LYS A 16 47.98 -2.95 -12.23
CA LYS A 16 46.66 -3.52 -12.54
C LYS A 16 45.60 -2.52 -12.10
N THR A 17 44.68 -2.19 -12.96
CA THR A 17 43.52 -1.39 -12.57
C THR A 17 42.59 -2.20 -11.70
N GLU A 18 42.01 -1.57 -10.70
CA GLU A 18 40.94 -2.20 -9.92
C GLU A 18 39.72 -2.47 -10.79
N GLN A 19 39.16 -3.66 -10.66
CA GLN A 19 37.91 -4.00 -11.33
C GLN A 19 36.75 -3.46 -10.51
N LYS A 20 35.81 -2.75 -11.16
CA LYS A 20 34.57 -2.29 -10.53
C LYS A 20 33.82 -3.48 -9.96
N GLN A 21 33.50 -3.40 -8.66
CA GLN A 21 32.72 -4.42 -7.96
C GLN A 21 31.23 -4.13 -8.13
N VAL A 22 30.47 -5.10 -8.60
CA VAL A 22 29.05 -4.97 -8.90
C VAL A 22 28.24 -5.67 -7.82
N ALA A 23 27.35 -4.93 -7.16
CA ALA A 23 26.30 -5.51 -6.33
C ALA A 23 25.15 -6.00 -7.21
N THR A 24 24.58 -7.15 -6.90
CA THR A 24 23.37 -7.67 -7.54
C THR A 24 22.24 -7.75 -6.51
N LEU A 25 21.02 -7.44 -6.94
CA LEU A 25 19.86 -7.45 -6.07
C LEU A 25 18.75 -8.30 -6.69
N THR A 26 18.05 -9.05 -5.86
CA THR A 26 16.83 -9.73 -6.31
C THR A 26 15.72 -8.72 -6.59
N LYS A 27 14.85 -9.05 -7.54
CA LYS A 27 13.62 -8.30 -7.78
C LYS A 27 12.82 -8.24 -6.48
N PRO A 28 12.29 -7.06 -6.06
CA PRO A 28 11.53 -6.97 -4.82
C PRO A 28 10.26 -7.81 -4.86
N GLU A 29 9.95 -8.45 -3.74
CA GLU A 29 8.67 -9.13 -3.51
C GLU A 29 7.76 -8.22 -2.67
N ALA A 30 6.55 -7.96 -3.17
CA ALA A 30 5.54 -7.21 -2.44
C ALA A 30 4.65 -8.17 -1.63
N SER A 31 4.47 -7.88 -0.35
CA SER A 31 3.63 -8.63 0.58
C SER A 31 2.87 -7.69 1.51
N LYS A 32 1.89 -8.22 2.25
CA LYS A 32 1.04 -7.42 3.14
C LYS A 32 0.53 -6.15 2.45
N ILE A 33 0.02 -6.34 1.23
CA ILE A 33 -0.53 -5.24 0.44
C ILE A 33 -1.88 -4.86 1.03
N GLU A 34 -1.98 -3.65 1.53
CA GLU A 34 -3.16 -3.07 2.15
C GLU A 34 -3.71 -1.92 1.29
N VAL A 35 -4.55 -1.07 1.87
CA VAL A 35 -5.16 0.08 1.18
C VAL A 35 -4.15 1.20 0.93
N THR A 36 -3.26 1.46 1.90
CA THR A 36 -2.28 2.56 1.87
C THR A 36 -0.87 2.13 2.24
N SER A 37 -0.61 0.83 2.33
CA SER A 37 0.70 0.30 2.69
C SER A 37 1.04 -1.00 1.98
N ALA A 38 2.34 -1.30 1.86
CA ALA A 38 2.85 -2.58 1.39
C ALA A 38 4.24 -2.85 1.95
N THR A 39 4.55 -4.12 2.24
CA THR A 39 5.90 -4.53 2.62
C THR A 39 6.64 -5.05 1.40
N LEU A 40 7.82 -4.51 1.12
CA LEU A 40 8.71 -4.95 0.05
C LEU A 40 9.97 -5.58 0.65
N SER A 41 10.37 -6.72 0.09
CA SER A 41 11.59 -7.43 0.50
C SER A 41 12.47 -7.77 -0.70
N SER A 42 13.78 -7.73 -0.50
CA SER A 42 14.80 -8.07 -1.50
C SER A 42 16.08 -8.55 -0.80
N THR A 43 16.99 -9.14 -1.56
CA THR A 43 18.30 -9.60 -1.06
C THR A 43 19.40 -9.03 -1.93
N ILE A 44 20.48 -8.57 -1.29
CA ILE A 44 21.68 -8.06 -1.93
C ILE A 44 22.75 -9.16 -1.94
N THR A 45 23.44 -9.28 -3.05
CA THR A 45 24.67 -10.09 -3.15
C THR A 45 25.80 -9.18 -3.56
N VAL A 46 26.84 -9.11 -2.75
CA VAL A 46 28.07 -8.34 -3.02
C VAL A 46 29.29 -9.25 -3.01
N PRO A 47 30.35 -8.95 -3.79
CA PRO A 47 31.62 -9.63 -3.71
C PRO A 47 32.25 -9.51 -2.31
N SER A 48 33.12 -10.44 -1.96
CA SER A 48 33.83 -10.42 -0.68
C SER A 48 34.60 -9.12 -0.49
N GLY A 49 34.49 -8.51 0.69
CA GLY A 49 35.13 -7.24 1.03
C GLY A 49 34.50 -5.97 0.50
N VAL A 50 33.34 -6.08 -0.16
CA VAL A 50 32.54 -4.92 -0.58
C VAL A 50 31.52 -4.56 0.51
N GLU A 51 31.60 -3.32 0.99
CA GLU A 51 30.66 -2.78 1.98
C GLU A 51 29.49 -2.11 1.27
N VAL A 52 28.26 -2.38 1.75
CA VAL A 52 27.04 -1.67 1.37
C VAL A 52 26.85 -0.51 2.34
N THR A 53 26.97 0.72 1.84
CA THR A 53 26.85 1.93 2.66
C THR A 53 25.43 2.40 2.85
N GLU A 54 24.53 2.10 1.89
CA GLU A 54 23.10 2.38 1.94
C GLU A 54 22.33 1.35 1.11
N LYS A 55 21.14 1.00 1.55
CA LYS A 55 20.23 0.10 0.85
C LYS A 55 18.78 0.47 1.11
N GLY A 56 17.87 0.07 0.22
CA GLY A 56 16.45 0.34 0.38
C GLY A 56 15.62 0.04 -0.84
N ILE A 57 14.45 0.66 -0.88
CA ILE A 57 13.47 0.53 -1.96
C ILE A 57 13.15 1.91 -2.55
N CYS A 58 13.28 2.04 -3.88
CA CYS A 58 12.73 3.15 -4.66
C CYS A 58 11.36 2.75 -5.18
N TYR A 59 10.40 3.68 -5.22
CA TYR A 59 9.04 3.39 -5.69
C TYR A 59 8.40 4.60 -6.39
N SER A 60 7.48 4.32 -7.32
CA SER A 60 6.81 5.37 -8.11
C SER A 60 5.54 4.83 -8.74
N ILE A 61 4.54 5.71 -8.93
CA ILE A 61 3.37 5.45 -9.78
C ILE A 61 3.59 5.90 -11.23
N PHE A 62 4.63 6.69 -11.49
CA PHE A 62 4.90 7.29 -12.80
C PHE A 62 6.05 6.62 -13.55
N SER A 63 7.07 6.16 -12.82
CA SER A 63 8.25 5.53 -13.39
C SER A 63 8.20 4.01 -13.26
N THR A 64 8.36 3.28 -14.36
CA THR A 64 8.49 1.82 -14.36
C THR A 64 9.86 1.32 -13.88
N LYS A 65 10.81 2.24 -13.69
CA LYS A 65 12.17 1.99 -13.16
C LYS A 65 12.52 3.08 -12.16
N PRO A 66 11.90 3.10 -10.97
CA PRO A 66 12.22 4.11 -9.97
C PRO A 66 13.66 3.96 -9.49
N ALA A 67 14.29 5.10 -9.20
CA ALA A 67 15.66 5.20 -8.73
C ALA A 67 15.78 6.20 -7.57
N THR A 68 16.98 6.34 -6.98
CA THR A 68 17.21 7.13 -5.77
C THR A 68 17.10 8.64 -5.95
N ASP A 69 16.97 9.13 -7.17
CA ASP A 69 16.63 10.52 -7.50
C ASP A 69 15.13 10.83 -7.32
N GLY A 70 14.30 9.80 -7.16
CA GLY A 70 12.87 9.87 -6.86
C GLY A 70 12.53 9.47 -5.41
N GLN A 71 11.29 9.03 -5.22
CA GLN A 71 10.83 8.53 -3.91
C GLN A 71 11.55 7.22 -3.57
N HIS A 72 12.16 7.18 -2.40
CA HIS A 72 12.81 5.99 -1.87
C HIS A 72 12.75 5.94 -0.35
N THR A 73 12.93 4.76 0.20
CA THR A 73 13.00 4.52 1.64
C THR A 73 14.25 3.69 1.95
N VAL A 74 15.04 4.17 2.91
CA VAL A 74 16.27 3.50 3.38
C VAL A 74 15.91 2.38 4.34
N ASP A 75 16.54 1.23 4.18
CA ASP A 75 16.54 0.15 5.17
C ASP A 75 17.82 0.21 5.99
N SER A 76 17.71 0.62 7.26
CA SER A 76 18.84 0.72 8.20
C SER A 76 19.18 -0.60 8.91
N SER A 77 18.52 -1.70 8.58
CA SER A 77 18.80 -3.01 9.15
C SER A 77 20.18 -3.52 8.74
N GLN A 78 20.82 -4.34 9.58
CA GLN A 78 22.11 -4.93 9.27
C GLN A 78 21.97 -6.10 8.28
N GLY A 79 23.07 -6.38 7.57
CA GLY A 79 23.15 -7.49 6.62
C GLY A 79 22.60 -7.18 5.23
N ASN A 80 22.47 -8.22 4.42
CA ASN A 80 22.17 -8.11 2.99
C ASN A 80 20.69 -8.24 2.63
N ALA A 81 19.82 -8.47 3.60
CA ALA A 81 18.37 -8.42 3.38
C ALA A 81 17.86 -6.98 3.38
N ILE A 82 16.87 -6.71 2.53
CA ILE A 82 16.08 -5.48 2.55
C ILE A 82 14.66 -5.86 2.93
N SER A 83 14.08 -5.15 3.90
CA SER A 83 12.67 -5.29 4.26
C SER A 83 12.12 -3.93 4.68
N VAL A 84 11.28 -3.36 3.85
CA VAL A 84 10.73 -2.01 4.04
C VAL A 84 9.21 -2.06 4.00
N ASN A 85 8.56 -1.45 4.98
CA ASN A 85 7.12 -1.20 4.96
C ASN A 85 6.88 0.22 4.43
N LEU A 86 6.42 0.33 3.20
CA LEU A 86 5.96 1.58 2.59
C LEU A 86 4.61 1.95 3.18
N LYS A 87 4.42 3.22 3.52
CA LYS A 87 3.21 3.78 4.12
C LYS A 87 2.73 5.00 3.34
N ASP A 88 1.53 5.46 3.66
CA ASP A 88 0.93 6.67 3.09
C ASP A 88 0.90 6.65 1.55
N LEU A 89 0.70 5.46 1.00
CA LEU A 89 0.57 5.24 -0.43
C LEU A 89 -0.87 5.55 -0.90
N ASN A 90 -1.01 5.87 -2.17
CA ASN A 90 -2.31 6.21 -2.77
C ASN A 90 -3.18 4.97 -2.94
N GLU A 91 -4.36 4.99 -2.35
CA GLU A 91 -5.37 3.94 -2.43
C GLU A 91 -5.69 3.54 -3.87
N GLY A 92 -5.71 2.24 -4.14
CA GLY A 92 -6.01 1.67 -5.45
C GLY A 92 -4.98 1.97 -6.55
N ALA A 93 -3.87 2.65 -6.21
CA ALA A 93 -2.81 2.94 -7.16
C ALA A 93 -1.92 1.73 -7.42
N THR A 94 -1.37 1.68 -8.62
CA THR A 94 -0.35 0.71 -9.01
C THR A 94 1.02 1.37 -8.92
N TYR A 95 1.90 0.75 -8.14
CA TYR A 95 3.28 1.18 -7.94
C TYR A 95 4.26 0.26 -8.63
N TYR A 96 5.36 0.83 -9.09
CA TYR A 96 6.59 0.12 -9.47
C TYR A 96 7.61 0.33 -8.37
N ALA A 97 8.40 -0.70 -8.05
CA ALA A 97 9.44 -0.62 -7.04
C ALA A 97 10.71 -1.34 -7.49
N THR A 98 11.87 -0.75 -7.19
CA THR A 98 13.21 -1.33 -7.36
C THR A 98 13.91 -1.36 -6.02
N ALA A 99 14.65 -2.43 -5.73
CA ALA A 99 15.60 -2.42 -4.63
C ALA A 99 16.89 -1.74 -5.08
N TYR A 100 17.56 -1.05 -4.18
CA TYR A 100 18.87 -0.45 -4.44
C TYR A 100 19.88 -0.74 -3.34
N ALA A 101 21.13 -0.72 -3.71
CA ALA A 101 22.28 -0.80 -2.80
C ALA A 101 23.40 0.10 -3.30
N THR A 102 23.92 0.94 -2.42
CA THR A 102 25.06 1.84 -2.68
C THR A 102 26.32 1.28 -2.07
N THR A 103 27.39 1.28 -2.83
CA THR A 103 28.72 0.89 -2.42
C THR A 103 29.72 2.00 -2.83
N ARG A 104 30.99 1.86 -2.52
CA ARG A 104 32.04 2.77 -2.99
C ARG A 104 32.10 2.89 -4.55
N ASP A 105 31.64 1.86 -5.25
CA ASP A 105 31.69 1.78 -6.72
C ASP A 105 30.42 2.32 -7.40
N GLY A 106 29.42 2.75 -6.62
CA GLY A 106 28.16 3.36 -7.08
C GLY A 106 26.92 2.70 -6.55
N THR A 107 25.77 3.16 -7.04
CA THR A 107 24.45 2.62 -6.69
C THR A 107 24.00 1.61 -7.74
N PHE A 108 23.53 0.45 -7.29
CA PHE A 108 23.05 -0.66 -8.11
C PHE A 108 21.57 -0.88 -7.83
N TYR A 109 20.82 -1.27 -8.84
CA TYR A 109 19.37 -1.46 -8.77
C TYR A 109 18.98 -2.87 -9.23
N SER A 110 17.90 -3.38 -8.67
CA SER A 110 17.26 -4.60 -9.14
C SER A 110 16.40 -4.37 -10.39
N GLU A 111 15.83 -5.45 -10.94
CA GLU A 111 14.64 -5.32 -11.77
C GLU A 111 13.47 -4.77 -10.95
N ALA A 112 12.56 -4.07 -11.65
CA ALA A 112 11.37 -3.51 -11.01
C ALA A 112 10.29 -4.58 -10.79
N THR A 113 9.61 -4.51 -9.64
CA THR A 113 8.35 -5.19 -9.41
C THR A 113 7.18 -4.22 -9.54
N GLN A 114 5.99 -4.75 -9.78
CA GLN A 114 4.74 -4.00 -9.82
C GLN A 114 3.79 -4.57 -8.77
N PHE A 115 3.08 -3.70 -8.04
CA PHE A 115 2.03 -4.08 -7.10
C PHE A 115 0.92 -3.04 -7.09
N THR A 116 -0.30 -3.46 -6.78
CA THR A 116 -1.47 -2.58 -6.74
C THR A 116 -2.08 -2.63 -5.35
N LEU A 117 -2.34 -1.46 -4.78
CA LEU A 117 -2.94 -1.33 -3.45
C LEU A 117 -4.45 -1.63 -3.47
N GLY A 118 -4.97 -2.02 -2.33
CA GLY A 118 -6.39 -2.15 -2.11
C GLY A 118 -7.14 -0.83 -2.30
N ARG A 119 -8.44 -0.92 -2.53
CA ARG A 119 -9.34 0.24 -2.62
C ARG A 119 -10.50 0.04 -1.66
N THR A 120 -10.91 1.11 -1.00
CA THR A 120 -12.11 1.13 -0.19
C THR A 120 -13.30 1.68 -0.97
N TYR A 121 -14.49 1.31 -0.55
CA TYR A 121 -15.76 1.73 -1.14
C TYR A 121 -16.72 2.07 -0.01
N GLU A 122 -17.81 2.73 -0.35
CA GLU A 122 -18.92 2.88 0.58
C GLU A 122 -19.50 1.51 0.95
N PRO A 123 -19.91 1.28 2.22
CA PRO A 123 -20.57 0.06 2.61
C PRO A 123 -21.92 -0.06 1.89
N THR A 124 -22.31 -1.30 1.60
CA THR A 124 -23.65 -1.55 1.04
C THR A 124 -24.52 -2.26 2.06
N VAL A 125 -25.76 -1.78 2.19
CA VAL A 125 -26.75 -2.31 3.12
C VAL A 125 -28.02 -2.67 2.34
N ALA A 126 -28.71 -3.70 2.77
CA ALA A 126 -30.02 -4.07 2.22
C ALA A 126 -31.01 -4.31 3.36
N ILE A 127 -32.21 -3.80 3.20
CA ILE A 127 -33.36 -4.23 4.02
C ILE A 127 -33.73 -5.63 3.54
N SER A 128 -33.73 -6.57 4.48
CA SER A 128 -34.06 -7.97 4.19
C SER A 128 -35.57 -8.22 4.25
N GLU A 129 -36.21 -7.65 5.25
CA GLU A 129 -37.62 -7.88 5.55
C GLU A 129 -38.18 -6.80 6.48
N VAL A 130 -39.46 -6.52 6.37
CA VAL A 130 -40.23 -5.74 7.35
C VAL A 130 -41.29 -6.66 7.93
N THR A 131 -41.30 -6.84 9.25
CA THR A 131 -42.21 -7.74 9.98
C THR A 131 -42.92 -7.02 11.12
N GLY A 132 -43.89 -7.65 11.73
CA GLY A 132 -44.60 -7.09 12.92
C GLY A 132 -45.22 -5.73 12.65
N VAL A 133 -45.72 -5.51 11.42
CA VAL A 133 -46.37 -4.24 11.04
C VAL A 133 -47.68 -4.11 11.82
N GLY A 134 -47.70 -3.17 12.77
CA GLY A 134 -48.86 -2.75 13.53
C GLY A 134 -49.40 -1.40 13.13
N GLU A 135 -50.29 -0.81 13.91
CA GLU A 135 -50.85 0.53 13.64
C GLU A 135 -49.80 1.66 13.76
N THR A 136 -48.83 1.50 14.71
CA THR A 136 -47.84 2.53 15.03
C THR A 136 -46.42 1.94 15.21
N GLU A 137 -46.22 0.70 14.80
CA GLU A 137 -44.92 0.02 14.92
C GLU A 137 -44.64 -0.92 13.74
N ALA A 138 -43.35 -1.19 13.50
CA ALA A 138 -42.88 -2.19 12.59
C ALA A 138 -41.46 -2.65 12.97
N THR A 139 -41.10 -3.86 12.63
CA THR A 139 -39.73 -4.35 12.79
C THR A 139 -39.06 -4.44 11.43
N VAL A 140 -37.91 -3.76 11.28
CA VAL A 140 -37.10 -3.74 10.05
C VAL A 140 -35.87 -4.59 10.27
N ASN A 141 -35.67 -5.59 9.41
CA ASN A 141 -34.50 -6.44 9.37
C ASN A 141 -33.58 -6.01 8.21
N ALA A 142 -32.31 -5.82 8.50
CA ALA A 142 -31.33 -5.35 7.52
C ALA A 142 -30.03 -6.13 7.61
N THR A 143 -29.30 -6.14 6.50
CA THR A 143 -28.01 -6.81 6.38
C THR A 143 -27.01 -5.91 5.70
N ILE A 144 -25.82 -5.74 6.29
CA ILE A 144 -24.66 -5.14 5.64
C ILE A 144 -24.11 -6.18 4.68
N LYS A 145 -24.13 -5.90 3.37
CA LYS A 145 -23.65 -6.79 2.31
C LYS A 145 -22.14 -6.74 2.15
N THR A 146 -21.56 -5.55 2.30
CA THR A 146 -20.12 -5.31 2.34
C THR A 146 -19.82 -4.11 3.22
N ASP A 147 -18.70 -4.16 3.95
CA ASP A 147 -18.14 -3.05 4.72
C ASP A 147 -17.38 -2.04 3.84
N GLY A 148 -17.18 -2.37 2.55
CA GLY A 148 -16.41 -1.52 1.63
C GLY A 148 -14.91 -1.58 1.86
N GLY A 149 -14.41 -2.51 2.68
CA GLY A 149 -12.99 -2.66 3.00
C GLY A 149 -12.52 -1.80 4.19
N ARG A 150 -13.46 -1.30 5.01
CA ARG A 150 -13.19 -0.61 6.28
C ARG A 150 -14.22 -0.99 7.33
N ASP A 151 -13.83 -0.88 8.59
CA ASP A 151 -14.72 -1.17 9.72
C ASP A 151 -15.97 -0.28 9.70
N ILE A 152 -17.12 -0.89 9.95
CA ILE A 152 -18.38 -0.17 10.12
C ILE A 152 -18.37 0.53 11.47
N THR A 153 -18.45 1.85 11.47
CA THR A 153 -18.47 2.67 12.70
C THR A 153 -19.86 2.89 13.23
N GLU A 154 -20.87 2.87 12.38
CA GLU A 154 -22.28 3.06 12.73
C GLU A 154 -23.20 2.34 11.75
N LYS A 155 -24.30 1.79 12.22
CA LYS A 155 -25.37 1.20 11.40
C LYS A 155 -26.74 1.50 12.02
N GLY A 156 -27.78 1.47 11.21
CA GLY A 156 -29.13 1.76 11.67
C GLY A 156 -30.15 1.81 10.53
N ILE A 157 -31.34 2.30 10.85
CA ILE A 157 -32.44 2.49 9.92
C ILE A 157 -32.86 3.95 9.94
N CYS A 158 -33.00 4.55 8.76
CA CYS A 158 -33.70 5.82 8.54
C CYS A 158 -35.09 5.54 7.96
N TRP A 159 -36.07 6.33 8.35
CA TRP A 159 -37.42 6.24 7.79
C TRP A 159 -38.10 7.61 7.70
N SER A 160 -38.99 7.74 6.72
CA SER A 160 -39.76 8.93 6.51
C SER A 160 -41.09 8.58 5.87
N SER A 161 -42.17 9.31 6.16
CA SER A 161 -43.44 9.15 5.45
C SER A 161 -43.54 10.05 4.21
N PRO A 162 -42.98 11.28 4.21
CA PRO A 162 -43.02 12.15 3.01
C PRO A 162 -41.88 11.86 2.01
N SER A 163 -40.73 11.33 2.47
CA SER A 163 -39.58 11.10 1.60
C SER A 163 -39.47 9.64 1.17
N SER A 164 -39.24 9.40 -0.12
CA SER A 164 -38.92 8.08 -0.67
C SER A 164 -37.46 7.69 -0.51
N THR A 165 -36.61 8.65 -0.10
CA THR A 165 -35.16 8.48 0.12
C THR A 165 -34.76 9.12 1.45
N PRO A 166 -35.13 8.51 2.60
CA PRO A 166 -34.79 9.05 3.89
C PRO A 166 -33.26 9.06 4.13
N THR A 167 -32.83 10.13 4.83
CA THR A 167 -31.42 10.36 5.15
C THR A 167 -31.20 10.61 6.64
N LEU A 168 -29.98 10.46 7.15
CA LEU A 168 -29.63 10.73 8.56
C LEU A 168 -29.79 12.21 8.93
N GLU A 169 -29.68 13.12 7.97
CA GLU A 169 -29.68 14.57 8.21
C GLU A 169 -31.09 15.14 8.36
N ASN A 170 -32.07 14.59 7.64
CA ASN A 170 -33.38 15.22 7.48
C ASN A 170 -34.55 14.37 7.98
N ASP A 171 -34.33 13.11 8.34
CA ASP A 171 -35.38 12.17 8.64
C ASP A 171 -35.17 11.47 9.97
N ALA A 172 -36.18 10.75 10.44
CA ALA A 172 -36.07 9.95 11.65
C ALA A 172 -35.09 8.79 11.45
N PHE A 173 -34.27 8.49 12.45
CA PHE A 173 -33.37 7.36 12.41
C PHE A 173 -33.23 6.68 13.77
N MET A 174 -32.82 5.41 13.75
CA MET A 174 -32.49 4.62 14.92
C MET A 174 -31.20 3.84 14.67
N LYS A 175 -30.24 3.94 15.59
CA LYS A 175 -29.00 3.18 15.57
C LYS A 175 -29.23 1.75 16.02
N ALA A 176 -28.52 0.83 15.40
CA ALA A 176 -28.45 -0.56 15.82
C ALA A 176 -27.14 -0.82 16.59
N GLU A 177 -27.25 -1.52 17.70
CA GLU A 177 -26.12 -1.93 18.51
C GLU A 177 -25.48 -3.23 18.01
N GLY A 178 -24.26 -3.50 18.48
CA GLY A 178 -23.51 -4.73 18.20
C GLY A 178 -22.75 -4.71 16.88
N THR A 179 -21.86 -5.70 16.70
CA THR A 179 -20.86 -5.75 15.60
C THR A 179 -21.25 -6.63 14.41
N GLY A 180 -22.36 -7.39 14.51
CA GLY A 180 -22.79 -8.31 13.44
C GLY A 180 -23.32 -7.58 12.20
N ASN A 181 -23.21 -8.22 11.04
CA ASN A 181 -23.70 -7.68 9.78
C ASN A 181 -25.24 -7.67 9.68
N ASN A 182 -25.91 -8.60 10.35
CA ASN A 182 -27.37 -8.63 10.42
C ASN A 182 -27.83 -7.85 11.65
N PHE A 183 -28.83 -7.02 11.50
CA PHE A 183 -29.45 -6.29 12.60
C PHE A 183 -30.95 -6.11 12.38
N SER A 184 -31.67 -5.94 13.49
CA SER A 184 -33.12 -5.78 13.52
C SER A 184 -33.46 -4.64 14.43
N LEU A 185 -34.33 -3.74 14.00
CA LEU A 185 -34.80 -2.61 14.78
C LEU A 185 -36.34 -2.55 14.80
N LYS A 186 -36.91 -2.42 15.99
CA LYS A 186 -38.32 -2.17 16.17
C LYS A 186 -38.57 -0.66 16.16
N LEU A 187 -39.16 -0.18 15.08
CA LEU A 187 -39.63 1.21 14.96
C LEU A 187 -40.95 1.33 15.71
N THR A 188 -41.09 2.39 16.49
CA THR A 188 -42.30 2.70 17.27
C THR A 188 -42.72 4.14 17.02
N SER A 189 -43.94 4.49 17.49
CA SER A 189 -44.51 5.84 17.32
C SER A 189 -44.65 6.27 15.84
N LEU A 190 -44.86 5.30 14.97
CA LEU A 190 -45.18 5.56 13.58
C LEU A 190 -46.58 6.15 13.43
N THR A 191 -46.80 6.96 12.41
CA THR A 191 -48.11 7.56 12.13
C THR A 191 -49.02 6.53 11.46
N LYS A 192 -50.18 6.26 12.07
CA LYS A 192 -51.16 5.32 11.55
C LYS A 192 -51.60 5.69 10.13
N GLY A 193 -51.64 4.69 9.26
CA GLY A 193 -52.12 4.84 7.88
C GLY A 193 -51.16 5.57 6.91
N GLN A 194 -49.94 5.92 7.37
CA GLN A 194 -48.88 6.46 6.49
C GLN A 194 -48.04 5.31 5.89
N LYS A 195 -47.55 5.58 4.69
CA LYS A 195 -46.70 4.63 3.95
C LYS A 195 -45.25 5.08 4.05
#